data_aa19d8c9af69e203667602a1deb465b2
#
_entry.id   aa19d8c9af69e203667602a1deb465b2
#
_cell.length_a   1.000
_cell.length_b   1.000
_cell.length_c   1.000
_cell.angle_alpha   90.00
_cell.angle_beta   90.00
_cell.angle_gamma   90.00
#
_symmetry.space_group_name_H-M   'P 1'
#
loop_
_entity.id
_entity.type
_entity.pdbx_description
1 polymer ?
#
loop_
_entity_poly.entity_id
_entity_poly.type
_entity_poly.pdbx_seq_one_letter_code
_entity_poly.pdbx_strand_id
1 'polypeptide(L)' 'MSQPTAPEPEYGREELINNAPAVFGVRPEVVIGALHGNIKSMLTVAEVKAAVTAFLGKKVN' A
#
# COMPACT_ATOMS: atom_id res chain seq x y z
N MET A 1 -7.49 -7.35 -24.09
CA MET A 1 -6.37 -7.24 -23.35
C MET A 1 -6.30 -8.27 -22.29
N SER A 2 -5.26 -8.85 -22.16
CA SER A 2 -5.22 -9.91 -21.21
C SER A 2 -4.36 -9.51 -20.04
N GLN A 3 -4.85 -9.87 -18.90
CA GLN A 3 -4.17 -9.61 -17.67
C GLN A 3 -3.36 -10.81 -17.30
N PRO A 4 -2.28 -10.59 -16.61
CA PRO A 4 -1.58 -11.72 -16.04
C PRO A 4 -2.54 -12.51 -15.19
N THR A 5 -2.48 -13.79 -15.33
CA THR A 5 -3.38 -14.62 -14.57
C THR A 5 -2.82 -14.96 -13.20
N ALA A 6 -1.52 -14.81 -13.02
CA ALA A 6 -0.92 -15.11 -11.74
C ALA A 6 -1.38 -14.09 -10.71
N PRO A 7 -1.89 -14.52 -9.58
CA PRO A 7 -2.27 -13.56 -8.55
C PRO A 7 -1.03 -12.90 -7.97
N GLU A 8 -1.19 -11.67 -7.57
CA GLU A 8 -0.10 -10.96 -6.93
C GLU A 8 0.10 -11.52 -5.54
N PRO A 9 1.35 -11.62 -5.10
CA PRO A 9 1.59 -12.09 -3.75
C PRO A 9 1.05 -11.08 -2.74
N GLU A 10 0.53 -11.60 -1.66
CA GLU A 10 0.06 -10.77 -0.57
C GLU A 10 1.06 -10.83 0.56
N TYR A 11 1.20 -9.71 1.22
CA TYR A 11 2.12 -9.57 2.34
C TYR A 11 1.36 -9.08 3.55
N GLY A 12 1.91 -9.34 4.71
CA GLY A 12 1.32 -8.83 5.93
C GLY A 12 1.40 -7.32 5.96
N ARG A 13 0.37 -6.71 6.54
CA ARG A 13 0.33 -5.26 6.66
C ARG A 13 1.58 -4.72 7.33
N GLU A 14 1.99 -5.35 8.44
CA GLU A 14 3.16 -4.88 9.15
C GLU A 14 4.42 -5.00 8.33
N GLU A 15 4.50 -6.06 7.55
CA GLU A 15 5.66 -6.26 6.69
C GLU A 15 5.77 -5.13 5.68
N LEU A 16 4.65 -4.76 5.08
CA LEU A 16 4.65 -3.68 4.09
C LEU A 16 4.96 -2.34 4.75
N ILE A 17 4.46 -2.13 5.96
CA ILE A 17 4.76 -0.90 6.68
C ILE A 17 6.25 -0.81 7.00
N ASN A 18 6.81 -1.91 7.51
CA ASN A 18 8.21 -1.91 7.89
C ASN A 18 9.13 -1.74 6.70
N ASN A 19 8.70 -2.17 5.52
CA ASN A 19 9.52 -2.07 4.32
C ASN A 19 9.09 -0.93 3.42
N ALA A 20 8.31 0.01 3.94
CA ALA A 20 7.78 1.10 3.13
C ALA A 20 8.87 1.88 2.40
N PRO A 21 10.00 2.24 3.04
CA PRO A 21 11.01 2.99 2.29
C PRO A 21 11.57 2.22 1.11
N ALA A 22 11.74 0.91 1.27
CA ALA A 22 12.30 0.09 0.20
C ALA A 22 11.28 -0.23 -0.87
N VAL A 23 10.02 -0.45 -0.49
CA VAL A 23 9.02 -0.91 -1.43
C VAL A 23 8.30 0.25 -2.08
N PHE A 24 7.97 1.26 -1.31
CA PHE A 24 7.15 2.37 -1.79
C PHE A 24 7.90 3.69 -1.83
N GLY A 25 9.08 3.75 -1.26
CA GLY A 25 9.84 5.00 -1.23
C GLY A 25 9.25 6.04 -0.32
N VAL A 26 8.47 5.62 0.68
CA VAL A 26 7.83 6.55 1.61
C VAL A 26 8.11 6.09 3.02
N ARG A 27 7.84 6.95 3.98
CA ARG A 27 8.02 6.60 5.37
C ARG A 27 6.94 5.63 5.81
N PRO A 28 7.25 4.80 6.80
CA PRO A 28 6.23 3.87 7.31
C PRO A 28 4.96 4.58 7.77
N GLU A 29 5.08 5.76 8.35
CA GLU A 29 3.90 6.52 8.78
C GLU A 29 2.96 6.82 7.64
N VAL A 30 3.50 7.04 6.45
CA VAL A 30 2.67 7.33 5.28
C VAL A 30 1.82 6.12 4.95
N VAL A 31 2.41 4.93 5.03
CA VAL A 31 1.65 3.71 4.76
C VAL A 31 0.57 3.51 5.83
N ILE A 32 0.93 3.75 7.07
CA ILE A 32 -0.04 3.62 8.15
C ILE A 32 -1.21 4.57 7.91
N GLY A 33 -0.93 5.81 7.57
CA GLY A 33 -1.99 6.76 7.29
C GLY A 33 -2.81 6.40 6.08
N ALA A 34 -2.14 5.89 5.03
CA ALA A 34 -2.84 5.51 3.81
C ALA A 34 -3.77 4.33 4.03
N LEU A 35 -3.41 3.45 4.96
CA LEU A 35 -4.22 2.28 5.26
C LEU A 35 -5.17 2.50 6.42
N HIS A 36 -5.25 3.70 6.92
CA HIS A 36 -6.17 4.02 7.99
C HIS A 36 -7.58 3.74 7.52
N GLY A 37 -8.31 2.95 8.23
CA GLY A 37 -9.64 2.56 7.82
C GLY A 37 -9.70 1.29 7.02
N ASN A 38 -8.55 0.79 6.58
CA ASN A 38 -8.50 -0.48 5.86
C ASN A 38 -8.24 -1.58 6.88
N ILE A 39 -9.12 -2.55 6.95
CA ILE A 39 -9.04 -3.58 7.98
C ILE A 39 -8.36 -4.85 7.50
N LYS A 40 -7.92 -4.89 6.26
CA LYS A 40 -7.27 -6.09 5.75
C LYS A 40 -5.92 -6.28 6.40
N SER A 41 -5.64 -7.51 6.79
CA SER A 41 -4.34 -7.82 7.36
C SER A 41 -3.33 -8.25 6.31
N MET A 42 -3.80 -8.66 5.13
CA MET A 42 -2.93 -9.05 4.03
C MET A 42 -3.27 -8.18 2.83
N LEU A 43 -2.23 -7.67 2.18
CA LEU A 43 -2.41 -6.72 1.10
C LEU A 43 -1.36 -6.98 0.03
N THR A 44 -1.68 -6.63 -1.20
CA THR A 44 -0.68 -6.68 -2.26
C THR A 44 0.06 -5.35 -2.30
N VAL A 45 1.23 -5.37 -2.93
CA VAL A 45 1.99 -4.14 -3.12
C VAL A 45 1.16 -3.13 -3.91
N ALA A 46 0.44 -3.61 -4.92
CA ALA A 46 -0.38 -2.71 -5.75
C ALA A 46 -1.47 -2.04 -4.93
N GLU A 47 -2.08 -2.77 -4.03
CA GLU A 47 -3.13 -2.19 -3.19
C GLU A 47 -2.58 -1.09 -2.31
N VAL A 48 -1.44 -1.35 -1.70
CA VAL A 48 -0.86 -0.36 -0.80
C VAL A 48 -0.32 0.82 -1.60
N LYS A 49 0.28 0.55 -2.75
CA LYS A 49 0.78 1.63 -3.58
C LYS A 49 -0.35 2.56 -4.01
N ALA A 50 -1.49 2.01 -4.39
CA ALA A 50 -2.63 2.82 -4.77
C ALA A 50 -3.13 3.63 -3.59
N ALA A 51 -3.17 3.03 -2.40
CA ALA A 51 -3.62 3.72 -1.21
C ALA A 51 -2.65 4.87 -0.86
N VAL A 52 -1.36 4.62 -0.96
CA VAL A 52 -0.36 5.64 -0.67
C VAL A 52 -0.47 6.78 -1.67
N THR A 53 -0.61 6.46 -2.94
CA THR A 53 -0.74 7.48 -3.96
C THR A 53 -1.96 8.37 -3.70
N ALA A 54 -3.07 7.75 -3.36
CA ALA A 54 -4.28 8.50 -3.06
C ALA A 54 -4.10 9.35 -1.80
N PHE A 55 -3.43 8.79 -0.80
CA PHE A 55 -3.21 9.51 0.45
C PHE A 55 -2.33 10.74 0.23
N LEU A 56 -1.24 10.57 -0.52
CA LEU A 56 -0.33 11.68 -0.75
C LEU A 56 -0.91 12.70 -1.72
N GLY A 57 -1.75 12.26 -2.64
CA GLY A 57 -2.36 13.16 -3.60
C GLY A 57 -3.56 13.88 -3.09
N LYS A 58 -4.02 13.54 -1.89
CA LYS A 58 -5.19 14.18 -1.36
C LYS A 58 -4.85 15.62 -0.98
N LYS A 59 -5.62 16.53 -1.48
CA LYS A 59 -5.41 17.92 -1.17
C LYS A 59 -6.31 18.35 -0.06
N VAL A 60 -5.78 19.17 0.78
CA VAL A 60 -6.55 19.74 1.87
C VAL A 60 -6.84 21.17 1.49
N ASN A 61 -8.05 21.45 1.22
CA ASN A 61 -8.42 22.81 0.86
C ASN A 61 -9.38 23.35 1.83
#